data_0a36c1ca2435c8f5df80553aeaaedd53
#
_entry.id   0a36c1ca2435c8f5df80553aeaaedd53
#
_cell.length_a   1.000
_cell.length_b   1.000
_cell.length_c   1.000
_cell.angle_alpha   90.00
_cell.angle_beta   90.00
_cell.angle_gamma   90.00
#
_symmetry.space_group_name_H-M   'P 1'
#
loop_
_entity.id
_entity.type
_entity.pdbx_description
1 polymer ?
#
loop_
_entity_poly.entity_id
_entity_poly.type
_entity_poly.pdbx_seq_one_letter_code
_entity_poly.pdbx_strand_id
1 'polypeptide(L)'
;FNPTNFDATAIAKLAKAAGMKYLVVTAKHHDGFALYDSKVSDYNSVKATPYKTDIIDALYEACKSQGIDFGLYYSHNIDWFDGNDCGYDELIASGLPINDKAQRKFGSNTWDPSPNSFTDYLNTKAFPQVKELLSKYKDMTTLWYDMPHYLTPKQSYEFYKLAYDHQPNLLINSRVGNTLGDFDIPGDNKIPEDPLNISKPWQTVGTTNNSWG
;
A
#
# COMPACT_ATOMS: atom_id res chain seq x y z
N PHE A 1 10.17 -13.53 -11.63
CA PHE A 1 8.78 -13.68 -11.21
C PHE A 1 7.95 -14.29 -12.33
N ASN A 2 7.45 -15.50 -12.12
CA ASN A 2 6.62 -16.23 -13.09
C ASN A 2 5.70 -17.23 -12.36
N PRO A 3 4.61 -16.78 -11.71
CA PRO A 3 3.76 -17.61 -10.87
C PRO A 3 2.79 -18.47 -11.70
N THR A 4 3.31 -19.48 -12.43
CA THR A 4 2.53 -20.33 -13.35
C THR A 4 1.40 -21.10 -12.68
N ASN A 5 1.44 -21.30 -11.37
CA ASN A 5 0.41 -22.00 -10.59
C ASN A 5 -0.55 -21.04 -9.87
N PHE A 6 -0.50 -19.74 -10.17
CA PHE A 6 -1.42 -18.77 -9.57
C PHE A 6 -2.85 -19.02 -10.04
N ASP A 7 -3.76 -19.20 -9.09
CA ASP A 7 -5.20 -19.37 -9.31
C ASP A 7 -5.97 -18.45 -8.39
N ALA A 8 -6.39 -17.30 -8.92
CA ALA A 8 -7.13 -16.30 -8.19
C ALA A 8 -8.49 -16.84 -7.68
N THR A 9 -9.13 -17.70 -8.46
CA THR A 9 -10.43 -18.29 -8.10
C THR A 9 -10.27 -19.26 -6.91
N ALA A 10 -9.23 -20.08 -6.92
CA ALA A 10 -8.94 -20.97 -5.79
C ALA A 10 -8.64 -20.18 -4.51
N ILE A 11 -7.88 -19.07 -4.61
CA ILE A 11 -7.58 -18.18 -3.47
C ILE A 11 -8.87 -17.58 -2.91
N ALA A 12 -9.74 -17.01 -3.75
CA ALA A 12 -10.99 -16.38 -3.29
C ALA A 12 -11.96 -17.42 -2.68
N LYS A 13 -12.05 -18.63 -3.25
CA LYS A 13 -12.84 -19.74 -2.68
C LYS A 13 -12.30 -20.17 -1.31
N LEU A 14 -10.96 -20.27 -1.17
CA LEU A 14 -10.34 -20.62 0.11
C LEU A 14 -10.63 -19.55 1.17
N ALA A 15 -10.48 -18.27 0.83
CA ALA A 15 -10.82 -17.17 1.70
C ALA A 15 -12.29 -17.24 2.16
N LYS A 16 -13.21 -17.50 1.23
CA LYS A 16 -14.64 -17.67 1.54
C LYS A 16 -14.88 -18.86 2.47
N ALA A 17 -14.29 -20.00 2.18
CA ALA A 17 -14.43 -21.20 2.99
C ALA A 17 -13.87 -21.03 4.41
N ALA A 18 -12.80 -20.23 4.56
CA ALA A 18 -12.23 -19.85 5.85
C ALA A 18 -13.05 -18.80 6.61
N GLY A 19 -14.16 -18.30 6.05
CA GLY A 19 -15.03 -17.30 6.68
C GLY A 19 -14.51 -15.87 6.61
N MET A 20 -13.49 -15.59 5.80
CA MET A 20 -12.94 -14.25 5.59
C MET A 20 -14.01 -13.35 4.96
N LYS A 21 -14.03 -12.09 5.36
CA LYS A 21 -14.97 -11.09 4.86
C LYS A 21 -14.39 -10.24 3.74
N TYR A 22 -13.12 -9.96 3.82
CA TYR A 22 -12.41 -9.18 2.81
C TYR A 22 -11.00 -9.72 2.60
N LEU A 23 -10.41 -9.37 1.47
CA LEU A 23 -9.03 -9.67 1.11
C LEU A 23 -8.32 -8.36 0.74
N VAL A 24 -7.19 -8.06 1.41
CA VAL A 24 -6.32 -6.94 1.05
C VAL A 24 -5.11 -7.48 0.31
N VAL A 25 -4.94 -7.03 -0.93
CA VAL A 25 -3.88 -7.53 -1.83
C VAL A 25 -2.83 -6.47 -2.06
N THR A 26 -1.57 -6.87 -2.04
CA THR A 26 -0.45 -5.96 -2.30
C THR A 26 -0.42 -5.55 -3.77
N ALA A 27 -0.78 -4.30 -4.06
CA ALA A 27 -0.65 -3.73 -5.41
C ALA A 27 0.80 -3.34 -5.71
N LYS A 28 1.49 -2.73 -4.75
CA LYS A 28 2.93 -2.40 -4.80
C LYS A 28 3.50 -2.41 -3.38
N HIS A 29 4.59 -3.14 -3.15
CA HIS A 29 5.34 -3.12 -1.91
C HIS A 29 6.54 -2.16 -1.98
N HIS A 30 7.42 -2.20 -0.99
CA HIS A 30 8.60 -1.32 -0.88
C HIS A 30 9.60 -1.48 -2.02
N ASP A 31 9.63 -2.63 -2.69
CA ASP A 31 10.48 -2.90 -3.87
C ASP A 31 10.10 -2.06 -5.11
N GLY A 32 8.93 -1.43 -5.09
CA GLY A 32 8.44 -0.61 -6.18
C GLY A 32 7.81 -1.38 -7.34
N PHE A 33 7.75 -2.74 -7.24
CA PHE A 33 7.17 -3.59 -8.26
C PHE A 33 5.64 -3.63 -8.17
N ALA A 34 4.96 -3.29 -9.26
CA ALA A 34 3.50 -3.30 -9.32
C ALA A 34 2.97 -4.68 -9.75
N LEU A 35 2.08 -5.28 -8.97
CA LEU A 35 1.44 -6.56 -9.30
C LEU A 35 0.23 -6.42 -10.26
N TYR A 36 0.05 -5.24 -10.86
CA TYR A 36 -1.03 -4.92 -11.81
C TYR A 36 -0.47 -4.25 -13.07
N ASP A 37 -1.27 -4.17 -14.13
CA ASP A 37 -0.90 -3.52 -15.39
C ASP A 37 -0.92 -1.99 -15.26
N SER A 38 0.06 -1.45 -14.53
CA SER A 38 0.25 -0.01 -14.41
C SER A 38 0.61 0.63 -15.74
N LYS A 39 -0.02 1.75 -16.06
CA LYS A 39 0.34 2.59 -17.21
C LYS A 39 1.37 3.65 -16.85
N VAL A 40 1.63 3.80 -15.56
CA VAL A 40 2.57 4.79 -15.00
C VAL A 40 4.01 4.25 -14.99
N SER A 41 4.18 2.96 -14.68
CA SER A 41 5.51 2.34 -14.59
C SER A 41 5.54 1.01 -15.32
N ASP A 42 6.60 0.78 -16.09
CA ASP A 42 6.84 -0.49 -16.78
C ASP A 42 7.39 -1.57 -15.82
N TYR A 43 7.80 -1.20 -14.61
CA TYR A 43 8.21 -2.12 -13.57
C TYR A 43 6.98 -2.79 -12.92
N ASN A 44 6.33 -3.65 -13.68
CA ASN A 44 5.10 -4.32 -13.27
C ASN A 44 4.99 -5.76 -13.79
N SER A 45 4.05 -6.52 -13.24
CA SER A 45 3.86 -7.95 -13.53
C SER A 45 3.54 -8.24 -15.00
N VAL A 46 2.91 -7.31 -15.71
CA VAL A 46 2.52 -7.51 -17.11
C VAL A 46 3.65 -7.20 -18.07
N LYS A 47 4.39 -6.11 -17.84
CA LYS A 47 5.44 -5.65 -18.77
C LYS A 47 6.80 -6.27 -18.48
N ALA A 48 7.18 -6.34 -17.19
CA ALA A 48 8.52 -6.72 -16.76
C ALA A 48 8.72 -8.22 -16.52
N THR A 49 7.69 -9.05 -16.72
CA THR A 49 7.79 -10.49 -16.45
C THR A 49 7.33 -11.36 -17.62
N PRO A 50 7.76 -12.63 -17.69
CA PRO A 50 7.22 -13.57 -18.67
C PRO A 50 5.76 -13.96 -18.42
N TYR A 51 5.25 -13.73 -17.20
CA TYR A 51 3.89 -14.09 -16.79
C TYR A 51 2.81 -13.27 -17.51
N LYS A 52 3.07 -11.99 -17.80
CA LYS A 52 2.23 -11.11 -18.61
C LYS A 52 0.77 -10.94 -18.12
N THR A 53 0.51 -11.16 -16.83
CA THR A 53 -0.85 -11.14 -16.29
C THR A 53 -0.97 -10.11 -15.17
N ASP A 54 -2.11 -9.40 -15.16
CA ASP A 54 -2.51 -8.52 -14.06
C ASP A 54 -3.09 -9.36 -12.91
N ILE A 55 -2.28 -9.54 -11.86
CA ILE A 55 -2.62 -10.36 -10.70
C ILE A 55 -3.73 -9.72 -9.88
N ILE A 56 -3.67 -8.39 -9.75
CA ILE A 56 -4.66 -7.63 -8.97
C ILE A 56 -6.04 -7.72 -9.63
N ASP A 57 -6.11 -7.56 -10.95
CA ASP A 57 -7.35 -7.67 -11.70
C ASP A 57 -8.00 -9.06 -11.55
N ALA A 58 -7.19 -10.11 -11.68
CA ALA A 58 -7.66 -11.48 -11.51
C ALA A 58 -8.21 -11.74 -10.10
N LEU A 59 -7.54 -11.22 -9.05
CA LEU A 59 -8.01 -11.37 -7.67
C LEU A 59 -9.26 -10.53 -7.38
N TYR A 60 -9.33 -9.31 -7.91
CA TYR A 60 -10.51 -8.46 -7.77
C TYR A 60 -11.77 -9.14 -8.32
N GLU A 61 -11.72 -9.65 -9.56
CA GLU A 61 -12.85 -10.35 -10.17
C GLU A 61 -13.18 -11.66 -9.43
N ALA A 62 -12.18 -12.40 -8.99
CA ALA A 62 -12.39 -13.61 -8.21
C ALA A 62 -13.05 -13.32 -6.85
N CYS A 63 -12.62 -12.30 -6.12
CA CYS A 63 -13.24 -11.88 -4.85
C CYS A 63 -14.68 -11.46 -5.06
N LYS A 64 -14.95 -10.63 -6.06
CA LYS A 64 -16.29 -10.19 -6.43
C LYS A 64 -17.23 -11.37 -6.73
N SER A 65 -16.75 -12.37 -7.48
CA SER A 65 -17.53 -13.57 -7.81
C SER A 65 -17.89 -14.42 -6.58
N GLN A 66 -17.07 -14.37 -5.53
CA GLN A 66 -17.29 -15.11 -4.28
C GLN A 66 -17.98 -14.28 -3.19
N GLY A 67 -18.28 -13.00 -3.42
CA GLY A 67 -18.81 -12.09 -2.41
C GLY A 67 -17.85 -11.89 -1.24
N ILE A 68 -16.56 -11.76 -1.55
CA ILE A 68 -15.48 -11.32 -0.66
C ILE A 68 -15.20 -9.85 -0.99
N ASP A 69 -15.20 -8.99 0.01
CA ASP A 69 -14.85 -7.59 -0.18
C ASP A 69 -13.36 -7.47 -0.53
N PHE A 70 -13.02 -6.44 -1.29
CA PHE A 70 -11.67 -6.27 -1.82
C PHE A 70 -11.02 -4.98 -1.33
N GLY A 71 -9.75 -5.05 -0.98
CA GLY A 71 -8.92 -3.91 -0.65
C GLY A 71 -7.53 -4.04 -1.24
N LEU A 72 -6.79 -2.94 -1.25
CA LEU A 72 -5.44 -2.90 -1.76
C LEU A 72 -4.46 -2.37 -0.71
N TYR A 73 -3.29 -2.97 -0.65
CA TYR A 73 -2.11 -2.43 0.03
C TYR A 73 -1.24 -1.68 -0.98
N TYR A 74 -0.74 -0.52 -0.59
CA TYR A 74 0.17 0.27 -1.39
C TYR A 74 1.25 0.94 -0.52
N SER A 75 2.52 0.62 -0.77
CA SER A 75 3.65 1.30 -0.16
C SER A 75 3.83 2.67 -0.80
N HIS A 76 3.35 3.72 -0.15
CA HIS A 76 3.30 5.07 -0.72
C HIS A 76 4.56 5.89 -0.44
N ASN A 77 5.20 5.70 0.72
CA ASN A 77 6.40 6.43 1.09
C ASN A 77 7.68 5.71 0.62
N ILE A 78 7.72 4.38 0.76
CA ILE A 78 8.89 3.60 0.39
C ILE A 78 8.71 3.01 -1.00
N ASP A 79 9.69 3.26 -1.87
CA ASP A 79 9.84 2.65 -3.18
C ASP A 79 11.32 2.54 -3.48
N TRP A 80 11.87 1.35 -3.37
CA TRP A 80 13.31 1.12 -3.55
C TRP A 80 13.76 1.23 -5.00
N PHE A 81 12.83 1.28 -5.94
CA PHE A 81 13.12 1.44 -7.35
C PHE A 81 13.18 2.91 -7.77
N ASP A 82 12.21 3.75 -7.34
CA ASP A 82 12.09 5.14 -7.77
C ASP A 82 12.07 6.17 -6.62
N GLY A 83 11.87 5.73 -5.39
CA GLY A 83 11.58 6.61 -4.24
C GLY A 83 12.78 7.33 -3.62
N ASN A 84 13.98 7.21 -4.19
CA ASN A 84 15.21 7.84 -3.70
C ASN A 84 15.42 7.55 -2.20
N ASP A 85 15.55 8.60 -1.37
CA ASP A 85 15.71 8.52 0.09
C ASP A 85 14.38 8.49 0.86
N CYS A 86 13.27 8.25 0.17
CA CYS A 86 11.91 8.23 0.68
C CYS A 86 11.43 9.55 1.29
N GLY A 87 12.07 10.66 0.91
CA GLY A 87 11.71 12.00 1.36
C GLY A 87 12.43 12.45 2.63
N TYR A 88 13.44 11.71 3.09
CA TYR A 88 14.17 12.08 4.31
C TYR A 88 14.80 13.48 4.20
N ASP A 89 15.55 13.76 3.12
CA ASP A 89 16.23 15.04 2.95
C ASP A 89 15.21 16.19 2.80
N GLU A 90 14.08 15.96 2.12
CA GLU A 90 13.00 16.97 2.00
C GLU A 90 12.33 17.25 3.35
N LEU A 91 12.09 16.20 4.17
CA LEU A 91 11.56 16.37 5.52
C LEU A 91 12.53 17.17 6.41
N ILE A 92 13.83 16.88 6.38
CA ILE A 92 14.86 17.65 7.09
C ILE A 92 14.83 19.11 6.65
N ALA A 93 14.82 19.35 5.34
CA ALA A 93 14.84 20.71 4.78
C ALA A 93 13.56 21.50 5.13
N SER A 94 12.45 20.82 5.38
CA SER A 94 11.18 21.46 5.78
C SER A 94 11.21 22.04 7.19
N GLY A 95 12.16 21.63 8.05
CA GLY A 95 12.22 22.02 9.47
C GLY A 95 11.10 21.41 10.33
N LEU A 96 10.33 20.49 9.80
CA LEU A 96 9.27 19.81 10.54
C LEU A 96 9.87 18.80 11.54
N PRO A 97 9.16 18.50 12.64
CA PRO A 97 9.61 17.47 13.58
C PRO A 97 9.77 16.11 12.88
N ILE A 98 10.88 15.47 13.13
CA ILE A 98 11.17 14.14 12.63
C ILE A 98 10.67 13.13 13.66
N ASN A 99 9.97 12.09 13.19
CA ASN A 99 9.63 10.96 14.04
C ASN A 99 10.93 10.29 14.51
N ASP A 100 11.06 9.99 15.80
CA ASP A 100 12.24 9.32 16.39
C ASP A 100 12.59 7.98 15.72
N LYS A 101 11.63 7.37 15.04
CA LYS A 101 11.82 6.15 14.25
C LYS A 101 12.26 6.42 12.80
N ALA A 102 12.24 7.66 12.36
CA ALA A 102 12.64 8.05 11.02
C ALA A 102 14.18 7.97 10.90
N GLN A 103 14.65 6.85 10.39
CA GLN A 103 16.07 6.62 10.13
C GLN A 103 16.30 6.63 8.62
N ARG A 104 17.27 7.42 8.14
CA ARG A 104 17.58 7.56 6.71
C ARG A 104 17.76 6.22 5.98
N LYS A 105 18.33 5.23 6.63
CA LYS A 105 18.56 3.89 6.06
C LYS A 105 17.28 3.11 5.73
N PHE A 106 16.11 3.51 6.24
CA PHE A 106 14.87 2.76 6.07
C PHE A 106 14.27 2.86 4.68
N GLY A 107 14.71 3.69 3.86
CA GLY A 107 14.09 3.82 2.57
C GLY A 107 15.07 4.11 1.47
N SER A 108 16.36 4.24 1.83
CA SER A 108 17.40 4.45 0.85
C SER A 108 17.34 3.40 -0.22
N ASN A 109 17.17 3.82 -1.44
CA ASN A 109 17.26 2.97 -2.60
C ASN A 109 18.71 2.50 -2.77
N THR A 110 19.01 1.30 -2.28
CA THR A 110 20.40 0.79 -2.21
C THR A 110 20.75 -0.13 -3.36
N TRP A 111 19.77 -0.63 -4.11
CA TRP A 111 20.04 -1.63 -5.15
C TRP A 111 19.82 -1.12 -6.59
N ASP A 112 18.93 -0.15 -6.78
CA ASP A 112 18.69 0.49 -8.08
C ASP A 112 18.30 1.95 -7.87
N PRO A 113 19.30 2.82 -7.55
CA PRO A 113 19.04 4.20 -7.18
C PRO A 113 18.51 4.98 -8.38
N SER A 114 17.25 5.42 -8.29
CA SER A 114 16.67 6.37 -9.22
C SER A 114 17.38 7.74 -9.09
N PRO A 115 17.63 8.45 -10.18
CA PRO A 115 18.12 9.82 -10.15
C PRO A 115 17.04 10.84 -9.74
N ASN A 116 15.78 10.40 -9.65
CA ASN A 116 14.66 11.27 -9.34
C ASN A 116 14.67 11.71 -7.87
N SER A 117 14.16 12.90 -7.60
CA SER A 117 13.87 13.34 -6.24
C SER A 117 12.67 12.58 -5.67
N PHE A 118 12.48 12.63 -4.36
CA PHE A 118 11.29 12.06 -3.75
C PHE A 118 9.99 12.77 -4.21
N THR A 119 10.04 14.08 -4.36
CA THR A 119 8.93 14.85 -4.93
C THR A 119 8.60 14.41 -6.37
N ASP A 120 9.61 14.13 -7.21
CA ASP A 120 9.37 13.58 -8.54
C ASP A 120 8.70 12.20 -8.48
N TYR A 121 9.19 11.32 -7.61
CA TYR A 121 8.56 10.02 -7.38
C TYR A 121 7.08 10.15 -6.98
N LEU A 122 6.76 11.02 -6.03
CA LEU A 122 5.37 11.25 -5.63
C LEU A 122 4.50 11.68 -6.80
N ASN A 123 4.97 12.66 -7.59
CA ASN A 123 4.20 13.27 -8.67
C ASN A 123 4.12 12.39 -9.94
N THR A 124 5.17 11.63 -10.25
CA THR A 124 5.25 10.87 -11.50
C THR A 124 4.88 9.39 -11.35
N LYS A 125 4.94 8.85 -10.12
CA LYS A 125 4.62 7.43 -9.86
C LYS A 125 3.58 7.24 -8.77
N ALA A 126 3.82 7.68 -7.53
CA ALA A 126 2.97 7.29 -6.40
C ALA A 126 1.53 7.81 -6.52
N PHE A 127 1.32 9.12 -6.67
CA PHE A 127 -0.02 9.68 -6.85
C PHE A 127 -0.71 9.18 -8.13
N PRO A 128 -0.05 9.13 -9.30
CA PRO A 128 -0.65 8.56 -10.51
C PRO A 128 -1.04 7.09 -10.35
N GLN A 129 -0.21 6.25 -9.74
CA GLN A 129 -0.53 4.84 -9.52
C GLN A 129 -1.71 4.66 -8.54
N VAL A 130 -1.74 5.42 -7.44
CA VAL A 130 -2.90 5.39 -6.52
C VAL A 130 -4.18 5.82 -7.25
N LYS A 131 -4.11 6.84 -8.10
CA LYS A 131 -5.24 7.27 -8.93
C LYS A 131 -5.68 6.19 -9.93
N GLU A 132 -4.74 5.47 -10.55
CA GLU A 132 -5.06 4.31 -11.41
C GLU A 132 -5.87 3.27 -10.64
N LEU A 133 -5.37 2.86 -9.46
CA LEU A 133 -6.01 1.84 -8.63
C LEU A 133 -7.42 2.25 -8.19
N LEU A 134 -7.56 3.48 -7.69
CA LEU A 134 -8.85 4.04 -7.26
C LEU A 134 -9.85 4.18 -8.40
N SER A 135 -9.37 4.44 -9.62
CA SER A 135 -10.20 4.60 -10.81
C SER A 135 -10.62 3.25 -11.40
N LYS A 136 -9.75 2.25 -11.33
CA LYS A 136 -9.97 0.92 -11.91
C LYS A 136 -10.83 0.04 -11.00
N TYR A 137 -10.50 -0.04 -9.72
CA TYR A 137 -11.16 -0.93 -8.75
C TYR A 137 -12.18 -0.13 -7.95
N LYS A 138 -13.43 -0.20 -8.36
CA LYS A 138 -14.54 0.48 -7.66
C LYS A 138 -15.00 -0.33 -6.46
N ASP A 139 -15.61 0.35 -5.49
CA ASP A 139 -16.20 -0.28 -4.30
C ASP A 139 -15.18 -1.07 -3.45
N MET A 140 -13.95 -0.59 -3.39
CA MET A 140 -12.96 -1.15 -2.46
C MET A 140 -13.36 -0.86 -1.01
N THR A 141 -13.14 -1.83 -0.13
CA THR A 141 -13.35 -1.66 1.31
C THR A 141 -12.26 -0.83 1.95
N THR A 142 -11.01 -1.02 1.54
CA THR A 142 -9.88 -0.31 2.11
C THR A 142 -8.75 -0.09 1.10
N LEU A 143 -8.08 1.06 1.24
CA LEU A 143 -6.75 1.29 0.70
C LEU A 143 -5.77 1.36 1.88
N TRP A 144 -4.92 0.37 1.98
CA TRP A 144 -4.00 0.17 3.08
C TRP A 144 -2.62 0.72 2.73
N TYR A 145 -2.26 1.87 3.29
CA TYR A 145 -0.94 2.50 3.15
C TYR A 145 0.05 1.93 4.17
N ASP A 146 1.36 2.09 3.90
CA ASP A 146 2.39 1.59 4.79
C ASP A 146 3.62 2.50 4.89
N MET A 147 4.28 2.46 6.05
CA MET A 147 5.58 3.09 6.34
C MET A 147 5.63 4.61 6.03
N PRO A 148 4.80 5.47 6.67
CA PRO A 148 4.69 6.90 6.35
C PRO A 148 5.78 7.76 6.99
N HIS A 149 6.97 7.22 7.26
CA HIS A 149 7.94 7.82 8.20
C HIS A 149 8.47 9.18 7.80
N TYR A 150 8.58 9.45 6.49
CA TYR A 150 9.19 10.68 5.98
C TYR A 150 8.21 11.59 5.25
N LEU A 151 6.93 11.24 5.23
CA LEU A 151 5.92 12.10 4.64
C LEU A 151 5.65 13.34 5.50
N THR A 152 5.62 14.48 4.87
CA THR A 152 5.12 15.70 5.49
C THR A 152 3.60 15.62 5.70
N PRO A 153 3.03 16.43 6.62
CA PRO A 153 1.57 16.49 6.82
C PRO A 153 0.80 16.78 5.52
N LYS A 154 1.35 17.62 4.65
CA LYS A 154 0.77 17.94 3.36
C LYS A 154 0.71 16.71 2.45
N GLN A 155 1.81 15.97 2.31
CA GLN A 155 1.88 14.78 1.46
C GLN A 155 0.93 13.66 1.94
N SER A 156 0.88 13.40 3.26
CA SER A 156 -0.09 12.45 3.81
C SER A 156 -1.53 12.88 3.54
N TYR A 157 -1.84 14.17 3.69
CA TYR A 157 -3.16 14.69 3.40
C TYR A 157 -3.53 14.57 1.91
N GLU A 158 -2.58 14.75 1.00
CA GLU A 158 -2.79 14.57 -0.43
C GLU A 158 -3.16 13.11 -0.78
N PHE A 159 -2.50 12.11 -0.18
CA PHE A 159 -2.88 10.71 -0.33
C PHE A 159 -4.26 10.41 0.24
N TYR A 160 -4.54 10.90 1.44
CA TYR A 160 -5.84 10.72 2.09
C TYR A 160 -6.97 11.34 1.27
N LYS A 161 -6.79 12.60 0.85
CA LYS A 161 -7.75 13.33 0.03
C LYS A 161 -7.98 12.68 -1.33
N LEU A 162 -6.91 12.24 -2.01
CA LEU A 162 -7.00 11.56 -3.30
C LEU A 162 -7.90 10.32 -3.21
N ALA A 163 -7.79 9.54 -2.15
CA ALA A 163 -8.62 8.37 -1.92
C ALA A 163 -10.10 8.74 -1.70
N TYR A 164 -10.37 9.72 -0.84
CA TYR A 164 -11.74 10.18 -0.56
C TYR A 164 -12.42 10.82 -1.76
N ASP A 165 -11.70 11.62 -2.54
CA ASP A 165 -12.26 12.26 -3.75
C ASP A 165 -12.72 11.23 -4.80
N HIS A 166 -12.10 10.03 -4.82
CA HIS A 166 -12.45 8.97 -5.76
C HIS A 166 -13.47 7.96 -5.21
N GLN A 167 -13.36 7.62 -3.92
CA GLN A 167 -14.21 6.64 -3.25
C GLN A 167 -14.52 7.10 -1.82
N PRO A 168 -15.59 7.88 -1.60
CA PRO A 168 -15.87 8.49 -0.29
C PRO A 168 -16.14 7.50 0.86
N ASN A 169 -16.47 6.26 0.55
CA ASN A 169 -16.74 5.21 1.54
C ASN A 169 -15.52 4.31 1.81
N LEU A 170 -14.39 4.60 1.16
CA LEU A 170 -13.16 3.83 1.31
C LEU A 170 -12.55 4.05 2.69
N LEU A 171 -12.21 2.97 3.39
CA LEU A 171 -11.51 3.07 4.68
C LEU A 171 -10.00 3.11 4.48
N ILE A 172 -9.35 4.04 5.15
CA ILE A 172 -7.91 4.27 5.08
C ILE A 172 -7.29 4.05 6.45
N ASN A 173 -6.24 3.25 6.52
CA ASN A 173 -5.53 2.98 7.77
C ASN A 173 -4.66 4.16 8.22
N SER A 174 -4.32 4.20 9.52
CA SER A 174 -3.49 5.25 10.11
C SER A 174 -2.06 5.32 9.55
N ARG A 175 -1.61 4.29 8.83
CA ARG A 175 -0.31 4.33 8.14
C ARG A 175 -0.29 5.19 6.86
N VAL A 176 -1.37 5.89 6.54
CA VAL A 176 -1.29 7.04 5.61
C VAL A 176 -0.42 8.16 6.19
N GLY A 177 -0.29 8.20 7.52
CA GLY A 177 0.63 9.07 8.24
C GLY A 177 0.00 10.35 8.82
N ASN A 178 0.78 11.04 9.65
CA ASN A 178 0.45 12.34 10.22
C ASN A 178 -0.93 12.41 10.89
N THR A 179 -1.26 11.38 11.72
CA THR A 179 -2.51 11.26 12.47
C THR A 179 -3.80 11.15 11.66
N LEU A 180 -3.69 10.98 10.36
CA LEU A 180 -4.82 10.73 9.47
C LEU A 180 -5.21 9.22 9.49
N GLY A 181 -6.35 8.91 8.86
CA GLY A 181 -6.87 7.55 8.72
C GLY A 181 -8.15 7.31 9.51
N ASP A 182 -8.90 6.30 9.11
CA ASP A 182 -10.22 5.94 9.65
C ASP A 182 -10.14 4.86 10.72
N PHE A 183 -9.07 4.05 10.68
CA PHE A 183 -8.78 3.02 11.66
C PHE A 183 -7.29 2.94 11.97
N ASP A 184 -6.97 2.49 13.18
CA ASP A 184 -5.60 2.47 13.68
C ASP A 184 -4.91 1.12 13.46
N ILE A 185 -3.60 1.18 13.20
CA ILE A 185 -2.69 0.03 13.19
C ILE A 185 -1.71 0.22 14.36
N PRO A 186 -1.86 -0.51 15.46
CA PRO A 186 -1.02 -0.33 16.67
C PRO A 186 0.43 -0.73 16.46
N GLY A 187 0.70 -1.52 15.42
CA GLY A 187 2.04 -1.97 15.02
C GLY A 187 2.02 -3.40 14.51
N ASP A 188 3.15 -3.83 13.97
CA ASP A 188 3.30 -5.18 13.45
C ASP A 188 3.32 -6.20 14.61
N ASN A 189 2.51 -7.25 14.49
CA ASN A 189 2.33 -8.30 15.50
C ASN A 189 1.94 -7.73 16.90
N LYS A 190 1.21 -6.61 16.92
CA LYS A 190 0.77 -5.96 18.17
C LYS A 190 -0.73 -5.90 18.29
N ILE A 191 -1.22 -6.19 19.49
CA ILE A 191 -2.59 -5.92 19.91
C ILE A 191 -2.54 -4.67 20.80
N PRO A 192 -3.54 -3.76 20.75
CA PRO A 192 -3.60 -2.62 21.66
C PRO A 192 -3.59 -3.08 23.14
N GLU A 193 -2.92 -2.33 24.01
CA GLU A 193 -2.86 -2.65 25.45
C GLU A 193 -4.24 -2.59 26.10
N ASP A 194 -5.09 -1.64 25.67
CA ASP A 194 -6.48 -1.52 26.13
C ASP A 194 -7.44 -1.46 24.93
N PRO A 195 -7.80 -2.61 24.36
CA PRO A 195 -8.62 -2.67 23.15
C PRO A 195 -10.06 -2.19 23.34
N LEU A 196 -10.51 -2.03 24.60
CA LEU A 196 -11.88 -1.60 24.91
C LEU A 196 -12.01 -0.07 25.03
N ASN A 197 -10.92 0.66 25.22
CA ASN A 197 -10.90 2.12 25.39
C ASN A 197 -10.33 2.89 24.18
N ILE A 198 -10.27 2.26 23.01
CA ILE A 198 -9.77 2.89 21.80
C ILE A 198 -10.88 3.71 21.16
N SER A 199 -10.60 4.97 20.84
CA SER A 199 -11.56 5.90 20.26
C SER A 199 -11.86 5.67 18.79
N LYS A 200 -11.00 4.93 18.07
CA LYS A 200 -11.13 4.57 16.66
C LYS A 200 -11.16 3.05 16.48
N PRO A 201 -11.83 2.54 15.44
CA PRO A 201 -11.63 1.15 15.04
C PRO A 201 -10.14 0.86 14.83
N TRP A 202 -9.73 -0.36 15.05
CA TRP A 202 -8.34 -0.77 14.88
C TRP A 202 -8.22 -2.13 14.21
N GLN A 203 -7.08 -2.38 13.60
CA GLN A 203 -6.73 -3.63 12.97
C GLN A 203 -5.36 -4.09 13.46
N THR A 204 -5.25 -5.33 13.91
CA THR A 204 -3.96 -5.99 14.11
C THR A 204 -3.49 -6.59 12.79
N VAL A 205 -2.22 -6.35 12.46
CA VAL A 205 -1.52 -7.06 11.40
C VAL A 205 -0.48 -7.97 12.00
N GLY A 206 -0.46 -9.19 11.54
CA GLY A 206 0.47 -10.20 12.07
C GLY A 206 0.77 -11.28 11.03
N THR A 207 1.94 -11.90 11.18
CA THR A 207 2.36 -13.02 10.34
C THR A 207 1.81 -14.34 10.88
N THR A 208 1.51 -15.27 10.00
CA THR A 208 1.16 -16.65 10.35
C THR A 208 2.40 -17.55 10.48
N ASN A 209 3.58 -17.00 10.19
CA ASN A 209 4.89 -17.65 10.32
C ASN A 209 5.91 -16.68 10.94
N ASN A 210 7.21 -16.95 10.82
CA ASN A 210 8.27 -16.13 11.41
C ASN A 210 8.76 -14.98 10.50
N SER A 211 8.13 -14.73 9.37
CA SER A 211 8.53 -13.67 8.43
C SER A 211 7.32 -13.05 7.74
N TRP A 212 7.54 -11.89 7.10
CA TRP A 212 6.53 -11.18 6.30
C TRP A 212 6.48 -11.65 4.82
N GLY A 213 7.26 -12.62 4.44
CA GLY A 213 7.32 -13.19 3.10
C GLY A 213 8.41 -14.22 2.92
#